data_0b55fd16ba3a79b355444acbffb2471e
#
_entry.id   0b55fd16ba3a79b355444acbffb2471e
#
_cell.length_a   1.000
_cell.length_b   1.000
_cell.length_c   1.000
_cell.angle_alpha   90.00
_cell.angle_beta   90.00
_cell.angle_gamma   90.00
#
_symmetry.space_group_name_H-M   'P 1'
#
loop_
_entity.id
_entity.type
_entity.pdbx_description
1 polymer ?
#
loop_
_entity_poly.entity_id
_entity_poly.type
_entity_poly.pdbx_seq_one_letter_code
_entity_poly.pdbx_strand_id
1 'polypeptide(L)'
;VACSSDKPSGDAPATEGAAETVTLRVWGAQDDQEMLQGMIDAFIAANPDTEWDITLGVVSEADAKTKYLEDPAAAADVFAFANDQIIDLVNAGALYKVTRNADDIKARNSEGSIEGSSVDGQLYGYPLTADNGYFLYYDSSVFTKEDVDSLDTMLAKANEAGKKVFMDVSNGWYIASFFLGNGGTFAIDADGNQVVDFNNENGLAAAEAIKAFTADPAFLTGDDSILVAGMGDTIAAGVSGTWNATAMEEALGENYAAAKLPKYTTAAGEVQMGSFVGYKVLGVNSQTKFPEQAMDLADFLSNEENQKLRFETRQLLPSNTVAAAEPAVAENIAIAALQEQNPYGTSQKEVLGTYWAPAEAFGATLEAKDYSIDLQTLLDDMVEQIQTPAGN
;
A
#
# COMPACT_ATOMS: atom_id res chain seq x y z
N VAL A 1 10.78 -69.42 -57.15
CA VAL A 1 11.90 -69.09 -56.29
C VAL A 1 11.67 -67.63 -55.79
N ALA A 2 11.31 -67.55 -54.56
CA ALA A 2 11.01 -66.27 -53.85
C ALA A 2 12.33 -65.76 -53.24
N CYS A 3 12.56 -64.48 -53.32
CA CYS A 3 13.56 -63.79 -52.49
C CYS A 3 12.86 -62.70 -51.72
N SER A 4 12.77 -62.91 -50.42
CA SER A 4 12.43 -61.90 -49.42
C SER A 4 13.56 -60.88 -49.34
N SER A 5 13.22 -59.64 -49.27
CA SER A 5 14.13 -58.59 -48.82
C SER A 5 13.51 -57.88 -47.59
N ASP A 6 14.09 -58.20 -46.45
CA ASP A 6 13.90 -57.47 -45.20
C ASP A 6 14.34 -56.01 -45.32
N LYS A 7 13.47 -55.10 -44.91
CA LYS A 7 13.80 -53.74 -44.65
C LYS A 7 14.01 -53.57 -43.13
N PRO A 8 15.11 -52.99 -42.65
CA PRO A 8 15.19 -52.58 -41.25
C PRO A 8 14.34 -51.30 -41.08
N SER A 9 13.41 -51.34 -40.16
CA SER A 9 12.74 -50.16 -39.63
C SER A 9 13.76 -49.37 -38.81
N GLY A 10 14.20 -48.23 -39.33
CA GLY A 10 14.93 -47.25 -38.57
C GLY A 10 13.96 -46.53 -37.64
N ASP A 11 14.10 -46.75 -36.35
CA ASP A 11 13.59 -45.87 -35.35
C ASP A 11 14.24 -44.50 -35.55
N ALA A 12 13.40 -43.52 -35.97
CA ALA A 12 13.77 -42.12 -35.88
C ALA A 12 13.82 -41.74 -34.38
N PRO A 13 14.90 -41.11 -33.90
CA PRO A 13 14.89 -40.65 -32.52
C PRO A 13 13.74 -39.67 -32.36
N ALA A 14 12.92 -39.90 -31.31
CA ALA A 14 11.94 -38.94 -30.86
C ALA A 14 12.70 -37.61 -30.63
N THR A 15 12.35 -36.60 -31.40
CA THR A 15 12.74 -35.23 -31.11
C THR A 15 12.18 -34.93 -29.75
N GLU A 16 13.04 -34.88 -28.72
CA GLU A 16 12.70 -34.24 -27.45
C GLU A 16 12.17 -32.84 -27.82
N GLY A 17 10.89 -32.57 -27.56
CA GLY A 17 10.32 -31.28 -27.80
C GLY A 17 11.15 -30.26 -27.05
N ALA A 18 11.56 -29.16 -27.72
CA ALA A 18 12.21 -28.04 -27.07
C ALA A 18 11.42 -27.64 -25.85
N ALA A 19 12.09 -27.48 -24.69
CA ALA A 19 11.45 -27.01 -23.45
C ALA A 19 10.72 -25.68 -23.74
N GLU A 20 9.44 -25.58 -23.30
CA GLU A 20 8.66 -24.37 -23.48
C GLU A 20 9.28 -23.23 -22.65
N THR A 21 9.50 -22.07 -23.26
CA THR A 21 9.94 -20.86 -22.55
C THR A 21 8.82 -20.38 -21.64
N VAL A 22 9.14 -20.18 -20.36
CA VAL A 22 8.20 -19.62 -19.38
C VAL A 22 8.26 -18.10 -19.44
N THR A 23 7.22 -17.51 -19.97
CA THR A 23 7.08 -16.06 -20.10
C THR A 23 6.19 -15.53 -18.98
N LEU A 24 6.74 -14.68 -18.12
CA LEU A 24 6.01 -14.05 -17.02
C LEU A 24 6.21 -12.53 -17.04
N ARG A 25 5.15 -11.81 -16.68
CA ARG A 25 5.21 -10.36 -16.41
C ARG A 25 4.97 -10.10 -14.95
N VAL A 26 5.71 -9.13 -14.41
CA VAL A 26 5.65 -8.71 -13.00
C VAL A 26 5.37 -7.21 -12.94
N TRP A 27 4.37 -6.80 -12.17
CA TRP A 27 4.15 -5.39 -11.86
C TRP A 27 4.71 -5.03 -10.49
N GLY A 28 5.42 -3.93 -10.43
CA GLY A 28 5.92 -3.33 -9.22
C GLY A 28 6.01 -1.81 -9.35
N ALA A 29 6.17 -1.13 -8.23
CA ALA A 29 6.30 0.32 -8.19
C ALA A 29 7.54 0.80 -8.96
N GLN A 30 7.50 2.06 -9.44
CA GLN A 30 8.61 2.67 -10.18
C GLN A 30 9.93 2.60 -9.42
N ASP A 31 9.92 2.95 -8.14
CA ASP A 31 11.13 3.00 -7.32
C ASP A 31 11.69 1.62 -6.97
N ASP A 32 10.93 0.57 -7.19
CA ASP A 32 11.34 -0.82 -6.93
C ASP A 32 11.93 -1.53 -8.16
N GLN A 33 11.91 -0.92 -9.34
CA GLN A 33 12.24 -1.59 -10.61
C GLN A 33 13.65 -2.17 -10.62
N GLU A 34 14.65 -1.41 -10.21
CA GLU A 34 16.06 -1.87 -10.18
C GLU A 34 16.24 -3.05 -9.21
N MET A 35 15.67 -2.93 -8.01
CA MET A 35 15.70 -3.97 -6.98
C MET A 35 14.98 -5.24 -7.46
N LEU A 36 13.80 -5.11 -8.05
CA LEU A 36 13.03 -6.24 -8.57
C LEU A 36 13.76 -6.93 -9.72
N GLN A 37 14.43 -6.20 -10.60
CA GLN A 37 15.22 -6.79 -11.68
C GLN A 37 16.35 -7.65 -11.11
N GLY A 38 17.04 -7.18 -10.09
CA GLY A 38 18.07 -7.96 -9.41
C GLY A 38 17.52 -9.23 -8.75
N MET A 39 16.36 -9.16 -8.12
CA MET A 39 15.68 -10.33 -7.55
C MET A 39 15.26 -11.33 -8.62
N ILE A 40 14.73 -10.87 -9.75
CA ILE A 40 14.34 -11.71 -10.90
C ILE A 40 15.59 -12.40 -11.49
N ASP A 41 16.67 -11.68 -11.66
CA ASP A 41 17.94 -12.26 -12.18
C ASP A 41 18.45 -13.37 -11.24
N ALA A 42 18.35 -13.16 -9.92
CA ALA A 42 18.70 -14.17 -8.92
C ALA A 42 17.77 -15.39 -8.96
N PHE A 43 16.47 -15.18 -9.19
CA PHE A 43 15.51 -16.27 -9.36
C PHE A 43 15.84 -17.12 -10.60
N ILE A 44 16.15 -16.48 -11.72
CA ILE A 44 16.52 -17.16 -12.97
C ILE A 44 17.81 -17.97 -12.76
N ALA A 45 18.81 -17.39 -12.11
CA ALA A 45 20.06 -18.06 -11.81
C ALA A 45 19.88 -19.29 -10.88
N ALA A 46 18.91 -19.22 -9.96
CA ALA A 46 18.58 -20.32 -9.06
C ALA A 46 17.74 -21.43 -9.72
N ASN A 47 17.18 -21.19 -10.90
CA ASN A 47 16.33 -22.13 -11.64
C ASN A 47 16.83 -22.33 -13.07
N PRO A 48 18.06 -22.86 -13.25
CA PRO A 48 18.74 -22.90 -14.56
C PRO A 48 18.16 -23.94 -15.54
N ASP A 49 17.35 -24.87 -15.07
CA ASP A 49 16.77 -25.93 -15.90
C ASP A 49 15.55 -25.46 -16.71
N THR A 50 15.06 -24.26 -16.43
CA THR A 50 13.92 -23.64 -17.13
C THR A 50 14.42 -22.45 -17.95
N GLU A 51 13.93 -22.30 -19.18
CA GLU A 51 14.15 -21.11 -19.97
C GLU A 51 13.12 -20.05 -19.57
N TRP A 52 13.58 -18.92 -19.05
CA TRP A 52 12.75 -17.85 -18.52
C TRP A 52 12.79 -16.60 -19.39
N ASP A 53 11.62 -16.00 -19.60
CA ASP A 53 11.44 -14.65 -20.11
C ASP A 53 10.56 -13.87 -19.11
N ILE A 54 11.19 -13.18 -18.17
CA ILE A 54 10.49 -12.46 -17.11
C ILE A 54 10.73 -10.95 -17.29
N THR A 55 9.65 -10.20 -17.47
CA THR A 55 9.68 -8.76 -17.72
C THR A 55 8.94 -7.98 -16.62
N LEU A 56 9.44 -6.78 -16.34
CA LEU A 56 8.85 -5.84 -15.39
C LEU A 56 7.95 -4.82 -16.08
N GLY A 57 6.85 -4.45 -15.42
CA GLY A 57 6.02 -3.31 -15.73
C GLY A 57 5.88 -2.41 -14.50
N VAL A 58 5.68 -1.12 -14.74
CA VAL A 58 5.48 -0.14 -13.67
C VAL A 58 3.99 0.02 -13.40
N VAL A 59 3.56 -0.49 -12.26
CA VAL A 59 2.22 -0.27 -11.71
C VAL A 59 2.39 -0.14 -10.19
N SER A 60 1.90 0.95 -9.61
CA SER A 60 1.96 1.14 -8.17
C SER A 60 1.04 0.14 -7.46
N GLU A 61 1.38 -0.20 -6.23
CA GLU A 61 0.55 -1.11 -5.43
C GLU A 61 -0.86 -0.54 -5.18
N ALA A 62 -1.00 0.77 -5.12
CA ALA A 62 -2.29 1.44 -4.97
C ALA A 62 -3.19 1.30 -6.21
N ASP A 63 -2.62 1.20 -7.40
CA ASP A 63 -3.33 1.19 -8.67
C ASP A 63 -3.51 -0.21 -9.26
N ALA A 64 -2.94 -1.24 -8.64
CA ALA A 64 -2.86 -2.59 -9.19
C ALA A 64 -4.23 -3.20 -9.54
N LYS A 65 -5.20 -3.08 -8.64
CA LYS A 65 -6.57 -3.58 -8.88
C LYS A 65 -7.22 -2.88 -10.07
N THR A 66 -7.16 -1.56 -10.13
CA THR A 66 -7.74 -0.77 -11.22
C THR A 66 -7.12 -1.19 -12.56
N LYS A 67 -5.79 -1.31 -12.58
CA LYS A 67 -5.07 -1.72 -13.78
C LYS A 67 -5.38 -3.15 -14.20
N TYR A 68 -5.48 -4.07 -13.23
CA TYR A 68 -5.88 -5.45 -13.49
C TYR A 68 -7.27 -5.54 -14.13
N LEU A 69 -8.24 -4.80 -13.59
CA LEU A 69 -9.64 -4.86 -14.04
C LEU A 69 -9.87 -4.23 -15.42
N GLU A 70 -8.97 -3.39 -15.90
CA GLU A 70 -9.04 -2.86 -17.28
C GLU A 70 -8.93 -3.97 -18.33
N ASP A 71 -8.03 -4.93 -18.14
CA ASP A 71 -7.85 -6.10 -19.01
C ASP A 71 -7.17 -7.24 -18.23
N PRO A 72 -7.94 -8.10 -17.56
CA PRO A 72 -7.37 -9.18 -16.76
C PRO A 72 -6.49 -10.15 -17.53
N ALA A 73 -6.80 -10.40 -18.81
CA ALA A 73 -6.00 -11.30 -19.65
C ALA A 73 -4.65 -10.74 -20.05
N ALA A 74 -4.52 -9.41 -20.11
CA ALA A 74 -3.27 -8.71 -20.40
C ALA A 74 -2.53 -8.25 -19.14
N ALA A 75 -3.12 -8.41 -17.96
CA ALA A 75 -2.50 -8.05 -16.69
C ALA A 75 -1.30 -8.94 -16.38
N ALA A 76 -0.39 -8.44 -15.53
CA ALA A 76 0.79 -9.19 -15.12
C ALA A 76 0.44 -10.52 -14.45
N ASP A 77 1.31 -11.50 -14.61
CA ASP A 77 1.19 -12.82 -13.98
C ASP A 77 1.40 -12.76 -12.47
N VAL A 78 2.29 -11.88 -12.03
CA VAL A 78 2.59 -11.61 -10.62
C VAL A 78 2.55 -10.10 -10.42
N PHE A 79 1.79 -9.62 -9.45
CA PHE A 79 1.68 -8.19 -9.20
C PHE A 79 1.58 -7.85 -7.71
N ALA A 80 2.22 -6.74 -7.34
CA ALA A 80 2.15 -6.20 -5.98
C ALA A 80 0.93 -5.29 -5.82
N PHE A 81 0.23 -5.41 -4.72
CA PHE A 81 -0.93 -4.57 -4.39
C PHE A 81 -1.02 -4.28 -2.88
N ALA A 82 -1.67 -3.18 -2.55
CA ALA A 82 -2.04 -2.86 -1.17
C ALA A 82 -3.28 -3.68 -0.77
N ASN A 83 -3.30 -4.21 0.44
CA ASN A 83 -4.26 -5.23 0.84
C ASN A 83 -5.71 -4.75 1.06
N ASP A 84 -5.98 -3.46 0.98
CA ASP A 84 -7.35 -2.93 0.86
C ASP A 84 -8.06 -3.42 -0.43
N GLN A 85 -7.28 -3.84 -1.42
CA GLN A 85 -7.77 -4.33 -2.69
C GLN A 85 -8.11 -5.84 -2.70
N ILE A 86 -7.73 -6.58 -1.64
CA ILE A 86 -7.74 -8.04 -1.68
C ILE A 86 -9.16 -8.62 -1.79
N ILE A 87 -10.13 -8.08 -1.06
CA ILE A 87 -11.52 -8.57 -1.10
C ILE A 87 -12.12 -8.38 -2.50
N ASP A 88 -11.95 -7.21 -3.08
CA ASP A 88 -12.43 -6.93 -4.45
C ASP A 88 -11.73 -7.81 -5.48
N LEU A 89 -10.42 -8.02 -5.37
CA LEU A 89 -9.68 -8.90 -6.27
C LEU A 89 -10.13 -10.36 -6.16
N VAL A 90 -10.36 -10.85 -4.94
CA VAL A 90 -10.87 -12.21 -4.72
C VAL A 90 -12.29 -12.36 -5.26
N ASN A 91 -13.17 -11.38 -5.01
CA ASN A 91 -14.54 -11.39 -5.53
C ASN A 91 -14.58 -11.34 -7.05
N ALA A 92 -13.62 -10.69 -7.69
CA ALA A 92 -13.47 -10.67 -9.15
C ALA A 92 -12.83 -11.96 -9.71
N GLY A 93 -12.45 -12.92 -8.87
CA GLY A 93 -11.76 -14.13 -9.29
C GLY A 93 -10.35 -13.90 -9.82
N ALA A 94 -9.70 -12.80 -9.41
CA ALA A 94 -8.43 -12.34 -9.97
C ALA A 94 -7.21 -13.13 -9.51
N LEU A 95 -7.27 -13.74 -8.32
CA LEU A 95 -6.11 -14.29 -7.64
C LEU A 95 -6.20 -15.82 -7.51
N TYR A 96 -5.08 -16.50 -7.76
CA TYR A 96 -4.91 -17.87 -7.32
C TYR A 96 -4.80 -17.96 -5.81
N LYS A 97 -5.40 -19.02 -5.24
CA LYS A 97 -5.14 -19.41 -3.85
C LYS A 97 -3.68 -19.80 -3.69
N VAL A 98 -3.08 -19.43 -2.57
CA VAL A 98 -1.73 -19.88 -2.21
C VAL A 98 -1.85 -21.28 -1.64
N THR A 99 -1.40 -22.29 -2.40
CA THR A 99 -1.44 -23.71 -2.02
C THR A 99 -0.05 -24.34 -1.95
N ARG A 100 0.87 -23.90 -2.82
CA ARG A 100 2.27 -24.35 -2.81
C ARG A 100 3.03 -23.65 -1.70
N ASN A 101 3.73 -24.42 -0.85
CA ASN A 101 4.46 -23.89 0.31
C ASN A 101 3.63 -23.05 1.30
N ALA A 102 2.31 -23.23 1.32
CA ALA A 102 1.43 -22.40 2.14
C ALA A 102 1.81 -22.41 3.63
N ASP A 103 2.17 -23.57 4.18
CA ASP A 103 2.53 -23.69 5.59
C ASP A 103 3.84 -22.97 5.92
N ASP A 104 4.84 -23.03 5.04
CA ASP A 104 6.09 -22.28 5.18
C ASP A 104 5.87 -20.77 5.08
N ILE A 105 5.08 -20.32 4.10
CA ILE A 105 4.73 -18.92 3.93
C ILE A 105 4.03 -18.37 5.16
N LYS A 106 3.08 -19.12 5.73
CA LYS A 106 2.38 -18.75 6.97
C LYS A 106 3.32 -18.69 8.18
N ALA A 107 4.23 -19.67 8.29
CA ALA A 107 5.13 -19.76 9.43
C ALA A 107 6.20 -18.66 9.45
N ARG A 108 6.64 -18.18 8.29
CA ARG A 108 7.72 -17.20 8.17
C ARG A 108 7.28 -15.74 8.25
N ASN A 109 5.98 -15.46 8.15
CA ASN A 109 5.43 -14.11 8.15
C ASN A 109 4.64 -13.81 9.43
N SER A 110 4.48 -12.54 9.75
CA SER A 110 3.68 -12.11 10.89
C SER A 110 2.21 -12.54 10.74
N GLU A 111 1.56 -12.84 11.85
CA GLU A 111 0.16 -13.23 11.87
C GLU A 111 -0.74 -12.19 11.19
N GLY A 112 -0.50 -10.89 11.47
CA GLY A 112 -1.24 -9.80 10.84
C GLY A 112 -1.09 -9.76 9.34
N SER A 113 0.10 -10.02 8.80
CA SER A 113 0.34 -10.03 7.36
C SER A 113 -0.33 -11.23 6.66
N ILE A 114 -0.40 -12.37 7.32
CA ILE A 114 -1.11 -13.55 6.82
C ILE A 114 -2.63 -13.30 6.83
N GLU A 115 -3.16 -12.76 7.91
CA GLU A 115 -4.58 -12.37 7.98
C GLU A 115 -4.92 -11.31 6.93
N GLY A 116 -4.05 -10.31 6.77
CA GLY A 116 -4.18 -9.25 5.76
C GLY A 116 -4.06 -9.73 4.30
N SER A 117 -3.48 -10.90 4.07
CA SER A 117 -3.32 -11.54 2.76
C SER A 117 -4.33 -12.68 2.52
N SER A 118 -5.30 -12.84 3.41
CA SER A 118 -6.30 -13.91 3.40
C SER A 118 -7.72 -13.35 3.28
N VAL A 119 -8.62 -14.13 2.72
CA VAL A 119 -10.06 -13.86 2.67
C VAL A 119 -10.79 -15.14 3.06
N ASP A 120 -11.71 -15.06 4.02
CA ASP A 120 -12.45 -16.21 4.55
C ASP A 120 -11.52 -17.37 5.00
N GLY A 121 -10.39 -17.02 5.62
CA GLY A 121 -9.41 -17.99 6.11
C GLY A 121 -8.52 -18.62 5.05
N GLN A 122 -8.67 -18.26 3.79
CA GLN A 122 -7.85 -18.73 2.67
C GLN A 122 -6.79 -17.69 2.29
N LEU A 123 -5.53 -18.09 2.21
CA LEU A 123 -4.43 -17.25 1.75
C LEU A 123 -4.50 -17.05 0.22
N TYR A 124 -4.51 -15.80 -0.23
CA TYR A 124 -4.57 -15.42 -1.65
C TYR A 124 -3.37 -14.61 -2.12
N GLY A 125 -2.40 -14.39 -1.27
CA GLY A 125 -1.23 -13.63 -1.66
C GLY A 125 -0.03 -13.93 -0.77
N TYR A 126 1.11 -13.40 -1.20
CA TYR A 126 2.41 -13.58 -0.58
C TYR A 126 2.78 -12.27 0.11
N PRO A 127 2.82 -12.20 1.46
CA PRO A 127 3.16 -10.97 2.16
C PRO A 127 4.54 -10.44 1.77
N LEU A 128 4.62 -9.14 1.50
CA LEU A 128 5.88 -8.43 1.19
C LEU A 128 6.32 -7.53 2.33
N THR A 129 5.46 -6.57 2.69
CA THR A 129 5.77 -5.56 3.70
C THR A 129 4.62 -5.37 4.66
N ALA A 130 4.94 -4.94 5.89
CA ALA A 130 3.99 -4.70 6.97
C ALA A 130 3.87 -3.20 7.32
N ASP A 131 4.01 -2.33 6.34
CA ASP A 131 4.15 -0.89 6.53
C ASP A 131 3.21 -0.03 5.69
N ASN A 132 2.12 -0.60 5.18
CA ASN A 132 1.16 0.18 4.41
C ASN A 132 0.26 0.99 5.35
N GLY A 133 0.84 2.00 5.96
CA GLY A 133 0.25 2.98 6.85
C GLY A 133 0.99 4.30 6.70
N TYR A 134 0.59 5.32 7.43
CA TYR A 134 1.20 6.65 7.32
C TYR A 134 1.43 7.27 8.70
N PHE A 135 2.34 8.23 8.70
CA PHE A 135 2.80 8.97 9.87
C PHE A 135 3.32 10.35 9.42
N LEU A 136 4.01 11.05 10.27
CA LEU A 136 4.50 12.40 10.00
C LEU A 136 6.02 12.41 9.84
N TYR A 137 6.52 12.95 8.72
CA TYR A 137 7.89 13.42 8.56
C TYR A 137 7.99 14.89 8.92
N TYR A 138 9.05 15.32 9.57
CA TYR A 138 9.25 16.74 9.88
C TYR A 138 10.71 17.15 9.94
N ASP A 139 10.93 18.44 9.73
CA ASP A 139 12.21 19.11 9.84
C ASP A 139 12.45 19.51 11.32
N SER A 140 13.42 18.85 11.96
CA SER A 140 13.72 19.10 13.36
C SER A 140 14.40 20.47 13.63
N SER A 141 14.79 21.18 12.58
CA SER A 141 15.23 22.59 12.71
C SER A 141 14.06 23.56 12.86
N VAL A 142 12.84 23.14 12.49
CA VAL A 142 11.62 23.96 12.58
C VAL A 142 10.75 23.53 13.76
N PHE A 143 10.63 22.23 14.01
CA PHE A 143 9.78 21.68 15.06
C PHE A 143 10.57 20.82 16.05
N THR A 144 10.19 20.89 17.32
CA THR A 144 10.55 19.87 18.31
C THR A 144 9.60 18.68 18.24
N LYS A 145 9.94 17.57 18.88
CA LYS A 145 9.05 16.41 18.98
C LYS A 145 7.73 16.74 19.70
N GLU A 146 7.77 17.66 20.70
CA GLU A 146 6.55 18.16 21.36
C GLU A 146 5.68 18.98 20.42
N ASP A 147 6.27 19.82 19.58
CA ASP A 147 5.52 20.65 18.63
C ASP A 147 4.64 19.82 17.69
N VAL A 148 5.19 18.70 17.21
CA VAL A 148 4.50 17.84 16.23
C VAL A 148 3.44 16.94 16.86
N ASP A 149 3.27 16.95 18.16
CA ASP A 149 2.17 16.27 18.84
C ASP A 149 0.83 17.03 18.71
N SER A 150 0.86 18.29 18.29
CA SER A 150 -0.32 19.15 18.12
C SER A 150 -0.33 19.79 16.72
N LEU A 151 -1.42 19.54 15.96
CA LEU A 151 -1.60 20.16 14.65
C LEU A 151 -1.68 21.70 14.76
N ASP A 152 -2.37 22.23 15.77
CA ASP A 152 -2.47 23.68 15.99
C ASP A 152 -1.09 24.31 16.25
N THR A 153 -0.27 23.66 17.06
CA THR A 153 1.11 24.14 17.34
C THR A 153 1.97 24.07 16.09
N MET A 154 1.88 22.98 15.32
CA MET A 154 2.60 22.84 14.06
C MET A 154 2.26 23.96 13.07
N LEU A 155 0.97 24.22 12.88
CA LEU A 155 0.51 25.27 11.96
C LEU A 155 0.99 26.65 12.40
N ALA A 156 0.91 26.97 13.70
CA ALA A 156 1.38 28.24 14.22
C ALA A 156 2.90 28.42 13.99
N LYS A 157 3.71 27.40 14.28
CA LYS A 157 5.15 27.46 14.07
C LYS A 157 5.56 27.45 12.60
N ALA A 158 4.84 26.72 11.76
CA ALA A 158 5.06 26.75 10.32
C ALA A 158 4.79 28.16 9.75
N ASN A 159 3.70 28.81 10.19
CA ASN A 159 3.39 30.19 9.78
C ASN A 159 4.49 31.17 10.22
N GLU A 160 5.00 31.05 11.46
CA GLU A 160 6.12 31.88 11.92
C GLU A 160 7.38 31.70 11.09
N ALA A 161 7.66 30.46 10.68
CA ALA A 161 8.83 30.11 9.88
C ALA A 161 8.63 30.34 8.36
N GLY A 162 7.43 30.71 7.91
CA GLY A 162 7.10 30.81 6.50
C GLY A 162 7.13 29.48 5.76
N LYS A 163 6.80 28.38 6.44
CA LYS A 163 6.83 27.01 5.95
C LYS A 163 5.44 26.41 5.86
N LYS A 164 5.34 25.25 5.21
CA LYS A 164 4.08 24.54 5.01
C LYS A 164 4.05 23.20 5.76
N VAL A 165 2.83 22.79 6.11
CA VAL A 165 2.47 21.45 6.60
C VAL A 165 1.66 20.77 5.51
N PHE A 166 2.15 19.63 5.03
CA PHE A 166 1.62 18.93 3.87
C PHE A 166 0.76 17.73 4.27
N MET A 167 -0.38 17.60 3.61
CA MET A 167 -1.20 16.40 3.62
C MET A 167 -2.01 16.32 2.34
N ASP A 168 -2.04 15.16 1.69
CA ASP A 168 -2.90 14.90 0.52
C ASP A 168 -4.35 14.64 0.99
N VAL A 169 -5.09 15.73 1.19
CA VAL A 169 -6.45 15.65 1.75
C VAL A 169 -7.51 15.24 0.74
N SER A 170 -7.25 15.30 -0.56
CA SER A 170 -8.13 14.75 -1.58
C SER A 170 -7.96 13.24 -1.77
N ASN A 171 -7.03 12.62 -1.07
CA ASN A 171 -6.85 11.18 -1.03
C ASN A 171 -7.62 10.59 0.16
N GLY A 172 -8.59 9.73 -0.11
CA GLY A 172 -9.44 9.11 0.92
C GLY A 172 -8.68 8.31 1.97
N TRP A 173 -7.50 7.80 1.61
CA TRP A 173 -6.65 7.04 2.52
C TRP A 173 -6.05 7.94 3.62
N TYR A 174 -5.58 9.12 3.27
CA TYR A 174 -5.03 10.07 4.24
C TYR A 174 -6.09 10.83 5.01
N ILE A 175 -7.15 11.31 4.33
CA ILE A 175 -8.19 12.12 4.99
C ILE A 175 -8.95 11.34 6.06
N ALA A 176 -9.02 10.02 5.92
CA ALA A 176 -9.62 9.13 6.91
C ALA A 176 -9.03 9.30 8.31
N SER A 177 -7.78 9.78 8.42
CA SER A 177 -7.08 9.96 9.70
C SER A 177 -7.84 10.82 10.71
N PHE A 178 -8.55 11.83 10.24
CA PHE A 178 -9.38 12.67 11.08
C PHE A 178 -10.60 11.92 11.64
N PHE A 179 -11.25 11.14 10.79
CA PHE A 179 -12.44 10.35 11.15
C PHE A 179 -12.09 9.15 12.03
N LEU A 180 -11.07 8.39 11.65
CA LEU A 180 -10.63 7.19 12.37
C LEU A 180 -10.15 7.52 13.79
N GLY A 181 -9.48 8.64 13.97
CA GLY A 181 -9.05 9.12 15.28
C GLY A 181 -10.21 9.50 16.21
N ASN A 182 -11.36 9.85 15.64
CA ASN A 182 -12.55 10.26 16.40
C ASN A 182 -13.67 9.20 16.40
N GLY A 183 -13.29 7.93 16.33
CA GLY A 183 -14.21 6.81 16.47
C GLY A 183 -14.89 6.37 15.17
N GLY A 184 -14.52 6.93 14.02
CA GLY A 184 -15.01 6.50 12.73
C GLY A 184 -14.62 5.05 12.41
N THR A 185 -15.53 4.29 11.80
CA THR A 185 -15.33 2.86 11.53
C THR A 185 -15.68 2.51 10.09
N PHE A 186 -15.04 1.43 9.61
CA PHE A 186 -15.38 0.74 8.37
C PHE A 186 -15.95 -0.62 8.70
N ALA A 187 -17.02 -1.00 8.03
CA ALA A 187 -17.60 -2.34 8.11
C ALA A 187 -18.16 -2.78 6.74
N ILE A 188 -18.37 -4.06 6.60
CA ILE A 188 -19.04 -4.66 5.44
C ILE A 188 -20.33 -5.29 5.97
N ASP A 189 -21.48 -4.93 5.39
CA ASP A 189 -22.77 -5.46 5.82
C ASP A 189 -23.02 -6.89 5.28
N ALA A 190 -24.16 -7.48 5.67
CA ALA A 190 -24.51 -8.85 5.27
C ALA A 190 -24.68 -9.03 3.75
N ASP A 191 -24.92 -7.94 3.03
CA ASP A 191 -25.07 -7.93 1.57
C ASP A 191 -23.76 -7.65 0.83
N GLY A 192 -22.65 -7.49 1.57
CA GLY A 192 -21.33 -7.20 1.04
C GLY A 192 -21.07 -5.74 0.69
N ASN A 193 -21.86 -4.82 1.20
CA ASN A 193 -21.74 -3.39 0.95
C ASN A 193 -20.90 -2.70 2.02
N GLN A 194 -20.17 -1.64 1.62
CA GLN A 194 -19.43 -0.81 2.55
C GLN A 194 -20.37 -0.04 3.47
N VAL A 195 -20.03 0.01 4.75
CA VAL A 195 -20.69 0.83 5.76
C VAL A 195 -19.64 1.69 6.46
N VAL A 196 -19.90 2.99 6.56
CA VAL A 196 -19.10 3.96 7.30
C VAL A 196 -20.01 4.86 8.13
N ASP A 197 -19.50 5.37 9.24
CA ASP A 197 -20.25 6.23 10.17
C ASP A 197 -19.62 7.64 10.31
N PHE A 198 -19.05 8.14 9.22
CA PHE A 198 -18.34 9.42 9.20
C PHE A 198 -19.24 10.65 9.27
N ASN A 199 -20.55 10.51 9.28
CA ASN A 199 -21.52 11.60 9.29
C ASN A 199 -22.26 11.79 10.62
N ASN A 200 -21.82 11.12 11.67
CA ASN A 200 -22.32 11.35 13.03
C ASN A 200 -21.70 12.61 13.67
N GLU A 201 -22.01 12.88 14.92
CA GLU A 201 -21.50 14.06 15.65
C GLU A 201 -19.96 14.09 15.68
N ASN A 202 -19.31 12.94 15.90
CA ASN A 202 -17.85 12.83 15.89
C ASN A 202 -17.27 13.06 14.49
N GLY A 203 -17.94 12.56 13.47
CA GLY A 203 -17.57 12.80 12.07
C GLY A 203 -17.67 14.27 11.70
N LEU A 204 -18.72 14.97 12.17
CA LEU A 204 -18.85 16.41 11.96
C LEU A 204 -17.71 17.18 12.64
N ALA A 205 -17.32 16.82 13.87
CA ALA A 205 -16.19 17.43 14.55
C ALA A 205 -14.88 17.22 13.79
N ALA A 206 -14.67 16.02 13.21
CA ALA A 206 -13.53 15.74 12.34
C ALA A 206 -13.55 16.60 11.08
N ALA A 207 -14.70 16.74 10.43
CA ALA A 207 -14.87 17.59 9.24
C ALA A 207 -14.60 19.06 9.52
N GLU A 208 -15.02 19.56 10.68
CA GLU A 208 -14.72 20.94 11.14
C GLU A 208 -13.20 21.13 11.30
N ALA A 209 -12.49 20.14 11.84
CA ALA A 209 -11.03 20.17 11.95
C ALA A 209 -10.34 20.17 10.58
N ILE A 210 -10.83 19.39 9.63
CA ILE A 210 -10.33 19.39 8.24
C ILE A 210 -10.54 20.76 7.59
N LYS A 211 -11.71 21.35 7.77
CA LYS A 211 -12.01 22.71 7.28
C LYS A 211 -11.04 23.73 7.85
N ALA A 212 -10.81 23.72 9.16
CA ALA A 212 -9.86 24.62 9.81
C ALA A 212 -8.43 24.41 9.29
N PHE A 213 -8.01 23.16 9.08
CA PHE A 213 -6.70 22.83 8.54
C PHE A 213 -6.53 23.36 7.10
N THR A 214 -7.47 23.06 6.22
CA THR A 214 -7.43 23.52 4.81
C THR A 214 -7.50 25.04 4.68
N ALA A 215 -8.10 25.74 5.63
CA ALA A 215 -8.18 27.21 5.65
C ALA A 215 -6.91 27.88 6.19
N ASP A 216 -6.03 27.14 6.87
CA ASP A 216 -4.82 27.70 7.45
C ASP A 216 -3.78 28.06 6.37
N PRO A 217 -3.13 29.24 6.46
CA PRO A 217 -2.11 29.64 5.47
C PRO A 217 -0.93 28.67 5.36
N ALA A 218 -0.61 27.89 6.40
CA ALA A 218 0.47 26.90 6.36
C ALA A 218 0.06 25.58 5.69
N PHE A 219 -1.22 25.37 5.40
CA PHE A 219 -1.70 24.17 4.72
C PHE A 219 -1.18 24.09 3.30
N LEU A 220 -0.70 22.92 2.91
CA LEU A 220 -0.34 22.57 1.53
C LEU A 220 -0.78 21.14 1.24
N THR A 221 -1.26 20.90 0.03
CA THR A 221 -1.73 19.61 -0.43
C THR A 221 -1.23 19.31 -1.84
N GLY A 222 -1.38 18.09 -2.25
CA GLY A 222 -0.98 17.55 -3.55
C GLY A 222 -0.62 16.08 -3.41
N ASP A 223 0.00 15.52 -4.43
CA ASP A 223 0.53 14.16 -4.40
C ASP A 223 1.93 14.09 -3.76
N ASP A 224 2.48 12.87 -3.65
CA ASP A 224 3.81 12.64 -3.08
C ASP A 224 4.93 13.41 -3.79
N SER A 225 4.78 13.74 -5.08
CA SER A 225 5.80 14.51 -5.81
C SER A 225 5.94 15.93 -5.29
N ILE A 226 4.86 16.54 -4.83
CA ILE A 226 4.86 17.86 -4.18
C ILE A 226 5.58 17.80 -2.84
N LEU A 227 5.30 16.77 -2.04
CA LEU A 227 5.97 16.56 -0.76
C LEU A 227 7.48 16.37 -0.93
N VAL A 228 7.88 15.47 -1.82
CA VAL A 228 9.30 15.17 -2.08
C VAL A 228 10.05 16.40 -2.59
N ALA A 229 9.44 17.15 -3.50
CA ALA A 229 10.07 18.36 -4.05
C ALA A 229 10.20 19.49 -3.03
N GLY A 230 9.27 19.60 -2.07
CA GLY A 230 9.21 20.74 -1.15
C GLY A 230 9.85 20.51 0.22
N MET A 231 10.04 19.25 0.62
CA MET A 231 10.55 18.94 1.97
C MET A 231 11.96 19.48 2.18
N GLY A 232 12.16 20.15 3.32
CA GLY A 232 13.43 20.80 3.65
C GLY A 232 13.61 22.19 3.04
N ASP A 233 12.67 22.63 2.21
CA ASP A 233 12.61 23.99 1.64
C ASP A 233 11.27 24.63 2.05
N THR A 234 10.24 24.55 1.21
CA THR A 234 8.93 25.16 1.48
C THR A 234 8.09 24.37 2.47
N ILE A 235 8.29 23.06 2.55
CA ILE A 235 7.58 22.14 3.44
C ILE A 235 8.46 21.77 4.63
N ALA A 236 7.93 21.93 5.85
CA ALA A 236 8.63 21.56 7.08
C ALA A 236 8.04 20.33 7.76
N ALA A 237 6.83 19.92 7.43
CA ALA A 237 6.23 18.67 7.88
C ALA A 237 5.25 18.13 6.84
N GLY A 238 5.15 16.81 6.75
CA GLY A 238 4.26 16.18 5.80
C GLY A 238 3.89 14.75 6.17
N VAL A 239 2.65 14.39 5.87
CA VAL A 239 2.12 13.06 6.08
C VAL A 239 2.47 12.17 4.89
N SER A 240 3.10 11.05 5.14
CA SER A 240 3.43 10.02 4.16
C SER A 240 3.79 8.69 4.86
N GLY A 241 4.34 7.75 4.14
CA GLY A 241 4.74 6.45 4.67
C GLY A 241 6.20 6.11 4.38
N THR A 242 6.57 4.88 4.69
CA THR A 242 7.95 4.38 4.57
C THR A 242 8.51 4.43 3.16
N TRP A 243 7.68 4.38 2.12
CA TRP A 243 8.11 4.48 0.71
C TRP A 243 8.82 5.78 0.36
N ASN A 244 8.63 6.84 1.15
CA ASN A 244 9.32 8.12 0.98
C ASN A 244 10.48 8.33 1.97
N ALA A 245 10.82 7.35 2.80
CA ALA A 245 11.85 7.50 3.83
C ALA A 245 13.20 7.94 3.26
N THR A 246 13.66 7.33 2.19
CA THR A 246 14.93 7.69 1.54
C THR A 246 14.92 9.13 1.03
N ALA A 247 13.83 9.53 0.36
CA ALA A 247 13.70 10.90 -0.17
C ALA A 247 13.65 11.94 0.96
N MET A 248 12.96 11.65 2.06
CA MET A 248 12.88 12.55 3.22
C MET A 248 14.22 12.68 3.94
N GLU A 249 14.94 11.57 4.11
CA GLU A 249 16.28 11.57 4.70
C GLU A 249 17.27 12.38 3.85
N GLU A 250 17.25 12.22 2.54
CA GLU A 250 18.07 13.02 1.61
C GLU A 250 17.74 14.51 1.68
N ALA A 251 16.45 14.85 1.74
CA ALA A 251 16.01 16.25 1.77
C ALA A 251 16.36 16.95 3.09
N LEU A 252 16.29 16.26 4.22
CA LEU A 252 16.42 16.84 5.55
C LEU A 252 17.80 16.64 6.19
N GLY A 253 18.57 15.65 5.76
CA GLY A 253 19.89 15.37 6.30
C GLY A 253 19.89 15.19 7.82
N GLU A 254 20.69 15.98 8.56
CA GLU A 254 20.75 15.95 10.04
C GLU A 254 19.42 16.32 10.71
N ASN A 255 18.54 17.01 10.01
CA ASN A 255 17.23 17.44 10.53
C ASN A 255 16.11 16.45 10.22
N TYR A 256 16.45 15.29 9.66
CA TYR A 256 15.49 14.23 9.36
C TYR A 256 14.89 13.68 10.64
N ALA A 257 13.56 13.75 10.74
CA ALA A 257 12.79 13.26 11.86
C ALA A 257 11.42 12.78 11.42
N ALA A 258 10.84 11.88 12.20
CA ALA A 258 9.50 11.37 11.98
C ALA A 258 8.84 11.05 13.33
N ALA A 259 7.51 11.12 13.36
CA ALA A 259 6.69 10.84 14.53
C ALA A 259 5.33 10.32 14.11
N LYS A 260 4.54 9.81 15.08
CA LYS A 260 3.13 9.56 14.85
C LYS A 260 2.41 10.86 14.41
N LEU A 261 1.22 10.73 13.83
CA LEU A 261 0.37 11.86 13.47
C LEU A 261 0.05 12.72 14.70
N PRO A 262 -0.18 14.03 14.49
CA PRO A 262 -0.55 14.93 15.58
C PRO A 262 -1.96 14.71 16.09
N LYS A 263 -2.28 15.36 17.22
CA LYS A 263 -3.63 15.57 17.68
C LYS A 263 -4.21 16.84 17.06
N TYR A 264 -5.50 16.82 16.77
CA TYR A 264 -6.25 18.03 16.42
C TYR A 264 -7.24 18.40 17.53
N THR A 265 -7.67 19.64 17.56
CA THR A 265 -8.57 20.17 18.61
C THR A 265 -10.01 20.17 18.12
N THR A 266 -10.92 19.70 18.96
CA THR A 266 -12.38 19.81 18.80
C THR A 266 -12.99 20.55 19.99
N ALA A 267 -14.28 20.89 19.91
CA ALA A 267 -15.00 21.46 21.04
C ALA A 267 -15.02 20.55 22.28
N ALA A 268 -14.88 19.24 22.08
CA ALA A 268 -14.85 18.23 23.15
C ALA A 268 -13.43 17.94 23.67
N GLY A 269 -12.41 18.53 23.09
CA GLY A 269 -11.01 18.34 23.46
C GLY A 269 -10.13 17.87 22.31
N GLU A 270 -8.90 17.44 22.62
CA GLU A 270 -7.95 16.95 21.63
C GLU A 270 -8.29 15.52 21.16
N VAL A 271 -8.06 15.26 19.89
CA VAL A 271 -8.27 13.96 19.25
C VAL A 271 -6.95 13.53 18.58
N GLN A 272 -6.45 12.35 18.95
CA GLN A 272 -5.31 11.75 18.24
C GLN A 272 -5.76 11.29 16.85
N MET A 273 -5.10 11.78 15.81
CA MET A 273 -5.37 11.29 14.45
C MET A 273 -5.09 9.80 14.34
N GLY A 274 -6.00 9.09 13.71
CA GLY A 274 -5.83 7.67 13.41
C GLY A 274 -5.17 7.44 12.06
N SER A 275 -5.03 6.19 11.68
CA SER A 275 -4.45 5.82 10.40
C SER A 275 -4.94 4.44 9.98
N PHE A 276 -4.65 4.04 8.75
CA PHE A 276 -4.79 2.66 8.34
C PHE A 276 -3.57 1.85 8.75
N VAL A 277 -3.80 0.58 9.03
CA VAL A 277 -2.78 -0.47 9.13
C VAL A 277 -2.99 -1.42 7.96
N GLY A 278 -1.94 -1.64 7.20
CA GLY A 278 -2.05 -2.48 6.02
C GLY A 278 -0.73 -3.15 5.64
N TYR A 279 -0.84 -3.93 4.59
CA TYR A 279 0.23 -4.76 4.07
C TYR A 279 0.32 -4.63 2.56
N LYS A 280 1.51 -4.75 2.02
CA LYS A 280 1.70 -4.97 0.59
C LYS A 280 1.90 -6.45 0.33
N VAL A 281 1.28 -6.93 -0.71
CA VAL A 281 1.12 -8.35 -1.01
C VAL A 281 1.42 -8.60 -2.47
N LEU A 282 2.06 -9.73 -2.79
CA LEU A 282 2.14 -10.23 -4.16
C LEU A 282 0.96 -11.16 -4.44
N GLY A 283 0.27 -10.93 -5.54
CA GLY A 283 -0.75 -11.82 -6.05
C GLY A 283 -0.32 -12.54 -7.32
N VAL A 284 -0.84 -13.74 -7.54
CA VAL A 284 -0.69 -14.47 -8.78
C VAL A 284 -2.01 -14.41 -9.55
N ASN A 285 -1.93 -13.88 -10.76
CA ASN A 285 -3.08 -13.72 -11.66
C ASN A 285 -3.70 -15.09 -12.00
N SER A 286 -4.98 -15.25 -11.72
CA SER A 286 -5.73 -16.47 -12.00
C SER A 286 -5.77 -16.84 -13.49
N GLN A 287 -5.44 -15.92 -14.38
CA GLN A 287 -5.39 -16.13 -15.84
C GLN A 287 -3.98 -16.39 -16.38
N THR A 288 -2.97 -16.53 -15.50
CA THR A 288 -1.62 -16.86 -15.95
C THR A 288 -1.59 -18.21 -16.68
N LYS A 289 -0.76 -18.31 -17.72
CA LYS A 289 -0.53 -19.56 -18.43
C LYS A 289 0.46 -20.49 -17.70
N PHE A 290 1.20 -19.96 -16.71
CA PHE A 290 2.23 -20.66 -15.98
C PHE A 290 2.01 -20.54 -14.47
N PRO A 291 0.91 -21.12 -13.93
CA PRO A 291 0.52 -20.88 -12.53
C PRO A 291 1.57 -21.37 -11.52
N GLU A 292 2.17 -22.53 -11.71
CA GLU A 292 3.18 -23.06 -10.79
C GLU A 292 4.45 -22.20 -10.78
N GLN A 293 4.92 -21.81 -11.96
CA GLN A 293 6.11 -20.98 -12.13
C GLN A 293 5.87 -19.55 -11.58
N ALA A 294 4.69 -19.00 -11.78
CA ALA A 294 4.30 -17.71 -11.22
C ALA A 294 4.25 -17.76 -9.68
N MET A 295 3.72 -18.85 -9.11
CA MET A 295 3.71 -19.07 -7.66
C MET A 295 5.14 -19.21 -7.09
N ASP A 296 6.01 -19.94 -7.77
CA ASP A 296 7.41 -20.08 -7.37
C ASP A 296 8.15 -18.74 -7.40
N LEU A 297 7.90 -17.93 -8.43
CA LEU A 297 8.45 -16.56 -8.51
C LEU A 297 7.92 -15.67 -7.38
N ALA A 298 6.62 -15.69 -7.12
CA ALA A 298 6.02 -14.88 -6.05
C ALA A 298 6.56 -15.29 -4.66
N ASP A 299 6.72 -16.58 -4.42
CA ASP A 299 7.32 -17.12 -3.18
C ASP A 299 8.78 -16.64 -3.03
N PHE A 300 9.57 -16.72 -4.10
CA PHE A 300 10.96 -16.24 -4.10
C PHE A 300 11.06 -14.74 -3.85
N LEU A 301 10.28 -13.93 -4.56
CA LEU A 301 10.30 -12.46 -4.43
C LEU A 301 9.90 -11.99 -3.03
N SER A 302 9.15 -12.80 -2.28
CA SER A 302 8.64 -12.50 -0.94
C SER A 302 9.34 -13.27 0.18
N ASN A 303 10.42 -13.99 -0.11
CA ASN A 303 11.14 -14.78 0.90
C ASN A 303 11.93 -13.89 1.87
N GLU A 304 12.50 -14.51 2.91
CA GLU A 304 13.26 -13.81 3.96
C GLU A 304 14.39 -12.95 3.37
N GLU A 305 15.20 -13.54 2.50
CA GLU A 305 16.36 -12.87 1.91
C GLU A 305 15.96 -11.64 1.08
N ASN A 306 14.93 -11.77 0.27
CA ASN A 306 14.43 -10.66 -0.54
C ASN A 306 13.68 -9.61 0.26
N GLN A 307 13.04 -9.95 1.36
CA GLN A 307 12.49 -8.94 2.27
C GLN A 307 13.58 -8.18 3.03
N LYS A 308 14.69 -8.84 3.41
CA LYS A 308 15.88 -8.15 3.95
C LYS A 308 16.47 -7.18 2.92
N LEU A 309 16.61 -7.62 1.67
CA LEU A 309 17.11 -6.78 0.59
C LEU A 309 16.19 -5.57 0.33
N ARG A 310 14.89 -5.77 0.39
CA ARG A 310 13.89 -4.71 0.26
C ARG A 310 14.02 -3.67 1.36
N PHE A 311 14.25 -4.10 2.60
CA PHE A 311 14.53 -3.18 3.69
C PHE A 311 15.85 -2.42 3.49
N GLU A 312 16.92 -3.10 3.15
CA GLU A 312 18.24 -2.48 2.93
C GLU A 312 18.22 -1.46 1.79
N THR A 313 17.48 -1.75 0.71
CA THR A 313 17.42 -0.90 -0.48
C THR A 313 16.39 0.21 -0.37
N ARG A 314 15.22 -0.06 0.24
CA ARG A 314 14.05 0.81 0.20
C ARG A 314 13.54 1.21 1.60
N GLN A 315 14.13 0.71 2.67
CA GLN A 315 13.70 0.97 4.06
C GLN A 315 12.26 0.53 4.36
N LEU A 316 11.77 -0.51 3.67
CA LEU A 316 10.41 -1.02 3.86
C LEU A 316 10.38 -2.09 4.95
N LEU A 317 9.38 -2.02 5.85
CA LEU A 317 9.25 -2.95 6.98
C LEU A 317 8.87 -4.35 6.49
N PRO A 318 9.70 -5.37 6.76
CA PRO A 318 9.37 -6.73 6.36
C PRO A 318 8.12 -7.30 7.06
N SER A 319 7.33 -8.07 6.32
CA SER A 319 6.32 -8.98 6.88
C SER A 319 6.95 -10.24 7.47
N ASN A 320 8.08 -10.68 6.93
CA ASN A 320 8.86 -11.81 7.43
C ASN A 320 9.38 -11.50 8.84
N THR A 321 9.11 -12.40 9.80
CA THR A 321 9.42 -12.16 11.22
C THR A 321 10.91 -12.15 11.52
N VAL A 322 11.71 -12.94 10.81
CA VAL A 322 13.18 -12.94 10.97
C VAL A 322 13.78 -11.67 10.37
N ALA A 323 13.36 -11.28 9.18
CA ALA A 323 13.82 -10.04 8.55
C ALA A 323 13.43 -8.81 9.38
N ALA A 324 12.21 -8.77 9.92
CA ALA A 324 11.73 -7.68 10.77
C ALA A 324 12.46 -7.58 12.12
N ALA A 325 13.06 -8.66 12.58
CA ALA A 325 13.81 -8.71 13.85
C ALA A 325 15.27 -8.20 13.73
N GLU A 326 15.72 -7.84 12.53
CA GLU A 326 17.05 -7.25 12.34
C GLU A 326 17.18 -5.93 13.13
N PRO A 327 18.29 -5.70 13.87
CA PRO A 327 18.43 -4.49 14.68
C PRO A 327 18.27 -3.17 13.90
N ALA A 328 18.73 -3.14 12.65
CA ALA A 328 18.60 -1.96 11.79
C ALA A 328 17.13 -1.59 11.50
N VAL A 329 16.21 -2.55 11.54
CA VAL A 329 14.77 -2.28 11.37
C VAL A 329 14.22 -1.50 12.56
N ALA A 330 14.53 -1.94 13.79
CA ALA A 330 14.07 -1.26 15.01
C ALA A 330 14.67 0.15 15.18
N GLU A 331 15.86 0.38 14.64
CA GLU A 331 16.57 1.66 14.70
C GLU A 331 16.17 2.64 13.59
N ASN A 332 15.38 2.19 12.61
CA ASN A 332 14.95 3.02 11.48
C ASN A 332 13.95 4.09 11.94
N ILE A 333 14.23 5.36 11.62
CA ILE A 333 13.44 6.52 12.05
C ILE A 333 11.99 6.45 11.55
N ALA A 334 11.78 6.16 10.27
CA ALA A 334 10.45 6.07 9.68
C ALA A 334 9.64 4.90 10.24
N ILE A 335 10.26 3.73 10.38
CA ILE A 335 9.62 2.54 10.94
C ILE A 335 9.25 2.77 12.41
N ALA A 336 10.10 3.41 13.19
CA ALA A 336 9.79 3.76 14.58
C ALA A 336 8.57 4.68 14.68
N ALA A 337 8.45 5.66 13.79
CA ALA A 337 7.28 6.56 13.72
C ALA A 337 6.00 5.80 13.33
N LEU A 338 6.09 4.90 12.36
CA LEU A 338 4.98 4.01 12.00
C LEU A 338 4.52 3.17 13.20
N GLN A 339 5.46 2.62 13.96
CA GLN A 339 5.15 1.81 15.14
C GLN A 339 4.53 2.65 16.28
N GLU A 340 4.91 3.91 16.43
CA GLU A 340 4.22 4.84 17.33
C GLU A 340 2.78 5.12 16.90
N GLN A 341 2.51 5.13 15.59
CA GLN A 341 1.19 5.39 15.03
C GLN A 341 0.27 4.16 15.06
N ASN A 342 0.80 2.97 14.90
CA ASN A 342 0.03 1.72 14.77
C ASN A 342 -1.02 1.47 15.87
N PRO A 343 -0.80 1.83 17.17
CA PRO A 343 -1.85 1.69 18.19
C PRO A 343 -3.14 2.46 17.89
N TYR A 344 -3.07 3.46 17.01
CA TYR A 344 -4.21 4.26 16.55
C TYR A 344 -4.67 3.85 15.16
N GLY A 345 -4.24 2.68 14.69
CA GLY A 345 -4.51 2.17 13.36
C GLY A 345 -5.79 1.37 13.27
N THR A 346 -6.38 1.39 12.09
CA THR A 346 -7.53 0.58 11.68
C THR A 346 -7.12 -0.25 10.47
N SER A 347 -7.47 -1.54 10.45
CA SER A 347 -7.18 -2.39 9.29
C SER A 347 -7.84 -1.83 8.03
N GLN A 348 -7.06 -1.69 6.96
CA GLN A 348 -7.58 -1.25 5.65
C GLN A 348 -8.23 -2.37 4.84
N LYS A 349 -8.15 -3.61 5.28
CA LYS A 349 -8.64 -4.77 4.52
C LYS A 349 -10.12 -4.68 4.18
N GLU A 350 -10.94 -4.13 5.07
CA GLU A 350 -12.39 -4.00 4.87
C GLU A 350 -12.81 -2.69 4.18
N VAL A 351 -11.87 -1.95 3.63
CA VAL A 351 -12.16 -0.75 2.84
C VAL A 351 -12.40 -1.16 1.40
N LEU A 352 -13.66 -1.13 0.97
CA LEU A 352 -14.06 -1.51 -0.39
C LEU A 352 -13.89 -0.36 -1.38
N GLY A 353 -13.91 -0.69 -2.67
CA GLY A 353 -13.68 0.27 -3.75
C GLY A 353 -14.67 1.45 -3.80
N THR A 354 -15.87 1.29 -3.27
CA THR A 354 -16.88 2.38 -3.24
C THR A 354 -16.54 3.53 -2.29
N TYR A 355 -15.56 3.35 -1.40
CA TYR A 355 -15.12 4.39 -0.48
C TYR A 355 -14.35 5.53 -1.17
N TRP A 356 -13.47 5.21 -2.12
CA TRP A 356 -12.42 6.11 -2.57
C TRP A 356 -12.93 7.36 -3.29
N ALA A 357 -13.77 7.23 -4.30
CA ALA A 357 -14.24 8.38 -5.07
C ALA A 357 -15.07 9.37 -4.25
N PRO A 358 -16.02 8.94 -3.39
CA PRO A 358 -16.75 9.88 -2.54
C PRO A 358 -15.86 10.57 -1.50
N ALA A 359 -14.89 9.87 -0.91
CA ALA A 359 -13.95 10.45 0.04
C ALA A 359 -13.01 11.46 -0.64
N GLU A 360 -12.54 11.15 -1.84
CA GLU A 360 -11.77 12.07 -2.67
C GLU A 360 -12.54 13.34 -2.99
N ALA A 361 -13.80 13.23 -3.41
CA ALA A 361 -14.66 14.37 -3.71
C ALA A 361 -14.90 15.26 -2.48
N PHE A 362 -15.10 14.65 -1.31
CA PHE A 362 -15.21 15.38 -0.05
C PHE A 362 -13.93 16.17 0.25
N GLY A 363 -12.78 15.50 0.19
CA GLY A 363 -11.47 16.13 0.41
C GLY A 363 -11.18 17.24 -0.58
N ALA A 364 -11.46 17.02 -1.87
CA ALA A 364 -11.26 18.00 -2.93
C ALA A 364 -12.08 19.29 -2.73
N THR A 365 -13.30 19.16 -2.23
CA THR A 365 -14.15 20.32 -1.89
C THR A 365 -13.49 21.19 -0.82
N LEU A 366 -12.96 20.59 0.24
CA LEU A 366 -12.30 21.32 1.32
C LEU A 366 -10.93 21.85 0.91
N GLU A 367 -10.18 21.09 0.12
CA GLU A 367 -8.90 21.52 -0.47
C GLU A 367 -9.08 22.79 -1.34
N ALA A 368 -10.14 22.82 -2.13
CA ALA A 368 -10.49 23.99 -2.94
C ALA A 368 -10.99 25.19 -2.11
N LYS A 369 -11.11 25.02 -0.79
CA LYS A 369 -11.67 26.02 0.13
C LYS A 369 -13.09 26.43 -0.23
N ASP A 370 -13.83 25.51 -0.83
CA ASP A 370 -15.26 25.69 -1.07
C ASP A 370 -16.04 25.32 0.19
N TYR A 371 -16.31 26.33 0.99
CA TYR A 371 -17.04 26.20 2.25
C TYR A 371 -18.50 26.65 2.11
N SER A 372 -19.01 26.76 0.89
CA SER A 372 -20.38 27.21 0.60
C SER A 372 -21.43 26.18 0.97
N ILE A 373 -21.08 24.89 0.99
CA ILE A 373 -21.97 23.81 1.35
C ILE A 373 -21.77 23.47 2.82
N ASP A 374 -22.86 23.26 3.54
CA ASP A 374 -22.85 22.83 4.92
C ASP A 374 -22.10 21.50 5.10
N LEU A 375 -21.23 21.43 6.11
CA LEU A 375 -20.37 20.24 6.32
C LEU A 375 -21.18 18.97 6.58
N GLN A 376 -22.30 19.08 7.33
CA GLN A 376 -23.14 17.91 7.57
C GLN A 376 -23.73 17.38 6.25
N THR A 377 -24.15 18.28 5.37
CA THR A 377 -24.63 17.90 4.03
C THR A 377 -23.56 17.20 3.21
N LEU A 378 -22.32 17.73 3.21
CA LEU A 378 -21.19 17.09 2.52
C LEU A 378 -20.91 15.68 3.10
N LEU A 379 -20.96 15.52 4.41
CA LEU A 379 -20.75 14.23 5.07
C LEU A 379 -21.86 13.24 4.75
N ASP A 380 -23.13 13.68 4.81
CA ASP A 380 -24.27 12.82 4.49
C ASP A 380 -24.21 12.35 3.03
N ASP A 381 -23.87 13.22 2.09
CA ASP A 381 -23.69 12.90 0.68
C ASP A 381 -22.54 11.90 0.48
N MET A 382 -21.42 12.12 1.15
CA MET A 382 -20.27 11.21 1.09
C MET A 382 -20.63 9.80 1.58
N VAL A 383 -21.25 9.71 2.77
CA VAL A 383 -21.62 8.42 3.36
C VAL A 383 -22.66 7.70 2.50
N GLU A 384 -23.67 8.40 1.99
CA GLU A 384 -24.67 7.83 1.08
C GLU A 384 -24.02 7.24 -0.16
N GLN A 385 -23.09 7.96 -0.80
CA GLN A 385 -22.38 7.48 -2.00
C GLN A 385 -21.47 6.29 -1.69
N ILE A 386 -20.75 6.30 -0.56
CA ILE A 386 -19.90 5.18 -0.14
C ILE A 386 -20.73 3.90 0.03
N GLN A 387 -21.91 4.01 0.63
CA GLN A 387 -22.78 2.88 0.97
C GLN A 387 -23.69 2.44 -0.20
N THR A 388 -23.68 3.18 -1.29
CA THR A 388 -24.40 2.80 -2.50
C THR A 388 -23.61 1.72 -3.26
N PRO A 389 -24.19 0.53 -3.50
CA PRO A 389 -23.51 -0.51 -4.26
C PRO A 389 -23.07 0.00 -5.63
N ALA A 390 -21.89 -0.45 -6.08
CA ALA A 390 -21.44 -0.21 -7.45
C ALA A 390 -22.48 -0.77 -8.42
N GLY A 391 -22.94 0.03 -9.37
CA GLY A 391 -23.88 -0.41 -10.41
C GLY A 391 -23.28 -1.55 -11.24
N ASN A 392 -24.11 -2.58 -11.56
CA ASN A 392 -23.74 -3.69 -12.45
C ASN A 392 -23.52 -3.20 -13.89
#